data_7eb3bd8decc0f177179922be0c6dd620
#
_entry.id   7eb3bd8decc0f177179922be0c6dd620
#
_cell.length_a   1.000
_cell.length_b   1.000
_cell.length_c   1.000
_cell.angle_alpha   90.00
_cell.angle_beta   90.00
_cell.angle_gamma   90.00
#
_symmetry.space_group_name_H-M   'P 1'
#
loop_
_entity.id
_entity.type
_entity.pdbx_description
1 polymer ?
#
loop_
_entity_poly.entity_id
_entity_poly.type
_entity_poly.pdbx_seq_one_letter_code
_entity_poly.pdbx_strand_id
1 'polypeptide(L)'
;MYLSNKRLNINKHKRRGNPIRILLLVVLIGVGIYVNQVVIADVPPLFIPTPTPTRAPESFVTDAQTLENEGKLSQAIEVYRQAILADSTNTGNYISLARLLIYLGRYDEALEQASNALLINENNAMAYALRGWAQGLSGDYLNGTASLKRAIELDPNNHVPYAYIAEVYGLLYESDTAAVGVIDNAISNSQKARDLSPNSLETRRARGYVQELVGSYGEAVQEYAAAISINKYIPELFMRMGRVYYYPDVAEYDLAVEAFREADLLNPSDPLPDVYLSRVYQTIGSYATAIQYAEKAIVDDPTNPYYYGNLGVLFYRNFNYPNAITMLRLVIRGGTSDAGTTIEALPLDYGIISQYYQVYGLALSRVDECSEALQISEALLKNVGGDEITVYNAGVIVDICTGVSEE
;
A
#
# COMPACT_ATOMS: atom_id res chain seq x y z
N MET A 1 -63.77 -64.37 -14.90
CA MET A 1 -62.98 -64.66 -13.69
C MET A 1 -63.57 -63.81 -12.57
N TYR A 2 -64.28 -64.40 -11.63
CA TYR A 2 -65.11 -63.82 -10.60
C TYR A 2 -64.17 -63.24 -9.46
N LEU A 3 -64.28 -61.95 -9.11
CA LEU A 3 -63.67 -61.43 -7.92
C LEU A 3 -64.71 -61.32 -6.81
N SER A 4 -64.55 -62.10 -5.78
CA SER A 4 -65.39 -62.23 -4.61
C SER A 4 -65.28 -60.95 -3.71
N ASN A 5 -66.44 -60.39 -3.45
CA ASN A 5 -66.63 -59.17 -2.58
C ASN A 5 -66.71 -59.60 -1.10
N LYS A 6 -65.54 -59.63 -0.41
CA LYS A 6 -65.53 -59.82 1.05
C LYS A 6 -65.60 -58.42 1.73
N ARG A 7 -66.74 -58.14 2.33
CA ARG A 7 -66.93 -56.99 3.26
C ARG A 7 -66.16 -57.28 4.54
N LEU A 8 -65.16 -56.42 4.81
CA LEU A 8 -64.46 -56.37 6.09
C LEU A 8 -65.37 -55.71 7.15
N ASN A 9 -65.76 -56.56 8.11
CA ASN A 9 -66.55 -56.12 9.23
C ASN A 9 -65.61 -55.54 10.32
N ILE A 10 -65.50 -54.15 10.37
CA ILE A 10 -64.66 -53.48 11.33
C ILE A 10 -65.53 -53.22 12.57
N ASN A 11 -65.45 -54.15 13.56
CA ASN A 11 -65.99 -53.92 14.89
C ASN A 11 -65.24 -52.80 15.60
N LYS A 12 -65.80 -51.57 15.65
CA LYS A 12 -65.34 -50.46 16.47
C LYS A 12 -65.58 -50.76 17.93
N HIS A 13 -64.60 -51.37 18.60
CA HIS A 13 -64.58 -51.38 20.07
C HIS A 13 -64.36 -49.91 20.52
N LYS A 14 -65.41 -49.26 21.02
CA LYS A 14 -65.32 -48.03 21.83
C LYS A 14 -64.56 -48.35 23.11
N ARG A 15 -63.23 -48.09 23.11
CA ARG A 15 -62.43 -48.10 24.31
C ARG A 15 -62.93 -46.93 25.17
N ARG A 16 -63.74 -47.22 26.20
CA ARG A 16 -64.10 -46.23 27.27
C ARG A 16 -62.82 -45.90 28.00
N GLY A 17 -62.31 -44.69 27.77
CA GLY A 17 -61.18 -44.16 28.53
C GLY A 17 -61.56 -44.14 30.03
N ASN A 18 -60.72 -44.68 30.85
CA ASN A 18 -60.95 -44.67 32.31
C ASN A 18 -60.86 -43.20 32.78
N PRO A 19 -61.96 -42.60 33.25
CA PRO A 19 -62.01 -41.17 33.60
C PRO A 19 -61.00 -40.79 34.68
N ILE A 20 -60.61 -41.74 35.54
CA ILE A 20 -59.57 -41.54 36.56
C ILE A 20 -58.20 -41.38 35.92
N ARG A 21 -57.89 -42.14 34.85
CA ARG A 21 -56.61 -41.96 34.15
C ARG A 21 -56.51 -40.64 33.38
N ILE A 22 -57.63 -40.15 32.82
CA ILE A 22 -57.69 -38.86 32.15
C ILE A 22 -57.52 -37.73 33.18
N LEU A 23 -58.15 -37.83 34.31
CA LEU A 23 -58.02 -36.85 35.42
C LEU A 23 -56.56 -36.81 35.92
N LEU A 24 -55.93 -37.98 36.11
CA LEU A 24 -54.53 -38.07 36.55
C LEU A 24 -53.56 -37.44 35.56
N LEU A 25 -53.79 -37.65 34.23
CA LEU A 25 -52.98 -37.01 33.17
C LEU A 25 -53.16 -35.50 33.15
N VAL A 26 -54.37 -34.99 33.32
CA VAL A 26 -54.66 -33.56 33.39
C VAL A 26 -53.97 -32.89 34.59
N VAL A 27 -54.01 -33.57 35.75
CA VAL A 27 -53.33 -33.10 36.98
C VAL A 27 -51.78 -33.10 36.74
N LEU A 28 -51.21 -34.17 36.16
CA LEU A 28 -49.79 -34.23 35.86
C LEU A 28 -49.35 -33.16 34.86
N ILE A 29 -50.13 -32.85 33.82
CA ILE A 29 -49.88 -31.78 32.89
C ILE A 29 -49.96 -30.41 33.61
N GLY A 30 -50.96 -30.20 34.45
CA GLY A 30 -51.10 -28.97 35.25
C GLY A 30 -49.92 -28.78 36.21
N VAL A 31 -49.48 -29.83 36.90
CA VAL A 31 -48.26 -29.78 37.74
C VAL A 31 -47.01 -29.53 36.89
N GLY A 32 -46.90 -30.14 35.74
CA GLY A 32 -45.77 -29.91 34.81
C GLY A 32 -45.71 -28.45 34.32
N ILE A 33 -46.88 -27.87 33.98
CA ILE A 33 -46.96 -26.45 33.58
C ILE A 33 -46.63 -25.54 34.79
N TYR A 34 -47.14 -25.83 35.96
CA TYR A 34 -46.83 -25.07 37.16
C TYR A 34 -45.34 -25.12 37.51
N VAL A 35 -44.72 -26.28 37.49
CA VAL A 35 -43.29 -26.45 37.74
C VAL A 35 -42.47 -25.70 36.66
N ASN A 36 -42.86 -25.78 35.40
CA ASN A 36 -42.14 -25.10 34.30
C ASN A 36 -42.29 -23.56 34.38
N GLN A 37 -43.46 -23.04 34.70
CA GLN A 37 -43.73 -21.59 34.70
C GLN A 37 -43.39 -20.89 36.00
N VAL A 38 -43.46 -21.55 37.14
CA VAL A 38 -43.28 -20.93 38.46
C VAL A 38 -41.99 -21.40 39.13
N VAL A 39 -41.68 -22.70 39.11
CA VAL A 39 -40.50 -23.22 39.83
C VAL A 39 -39.23 -23.13 38.99
N ILE A 40 -39.30 -23.44 37.66
CA ILE A 40 -38.13 -23.39 36.80
C ILE A 40 -37.83 -21.97 36.35
N ALA A 41 -38.83 -21.08 36.21
CA ALA A 41 -38.62 -19.68 35.83
C ALA A 41 -37.80 -18.88 36.85
N ASP A 42 -37.92 -19.23 38.14
CA ASP A 42 -37.19 -18.55 39.22
C ASP A 42 -35.84 -19.23 39.55
N VAL A 43 -35.52 -20.38 38.94
CA VAL A 43 -34.22 -21.04 39.15
C VAL A 43 -33.23 -20.51 38.13
N PRO A 44 -32.17 -19.81 38.53
CA PRO A 44 -31.13 -19.39 37.61
C PRO A 44 -30.55 -20.62 36.92
N PRO A 45 -30.27 -20.56 35.58
CA PRO A 45 -29.71 -21.68 34.83
C PRO A 45 -28.42 -22.16 35.50
N LEU A 46 -28.27 -23.48 35.67
CA LEU A 46 -27.12 -24.13 36.31
C LEU A 46 -25.76 -23.77 35.65
N PHE A 47 -25.83 -23.24 34.44
CA PHE A 47 -24.68 -22.74 33.65
C PHE A 47 -25.05 -21.33 33.17
N ILE A 48 -24.98 -20.32 34.03
CA ILE A 48 -24.85 -18.93 33.59
C ILE A 48 -23.44 -18.86 33.04
N PRO A 49 -23.21 -18.62 31.68
CA PRO A 49 -21.89 -18.34 31.23
C PRO A 49 -21.38 -17.13 32.02
N THR A 50 -20.37 -17.36 32.87
CA THR A 50 -19.69 -16.24 33.53
C THR A 50 -19.27 -15.31 32.38
N PRO A 51 -19.70 -14.03 32.37
CA PRO A 51 -19.24 -13.13 31.34
C PRO A 51 -17.71 -13.18 31.40
N THR A 52 -17.09 -13.71 30.36
CA THR A 52 -15.64 -13.59 30.22
C THR A 52 -15.36 -12.10 30.33
N PRO A 53 -14.53 -11.64 31.27
CA PRO A 53 -14.29 -10.22 31.41
C PRO A 53 -13.83 -9.72 30.03
N THR A 54 -14.65 -8.88 29.40
CA THR A 54 -14.32 -8.25 28.14
C THR A 54 -13.03 -7.50 28.41
N ARG A 55 -11.99 -7.80 27.64
CA ARG A 55 -10.70 -7.14 27.77
C ARG A 55 -10.88 -5.62 27.71
N ALA A 56 -10.33 -4.88 28.68
CA ALA A 56 -10.46 -3.44 28.74
C ALA A 56 -9.87 -2.78 27.48
N PRO A 57 -10.54 -1.79 26.85
CA PRO A 57 -10.04 -1.13 25.63
C PRO A 57 -8.62 -0.60 25.77
N GLU A 58 -8.22 -0.08 26.92
CA GLU A 58 -6.89 0.45 27.22
C GLU A 58 -5.79 -0.62 27.13
N SER A 59 -6.15 -1.88 27.39
CA SER A 59 -5.22 -3.01 27.24
C SER A 59 -4.81 -3.24 25.79
N PHE A 60 -5.73 -3.06 24.83
CA PHE A 60 -5.40 -3.13 23.40
C PHE A 60 -4.46 -1.99 23.00
N VAL A 61 -4.71 -0.77 23.50
CA VAL A 61 -3.84 0.38 23.21
C VAL A 61 -2.42 0.14 23.73
N THR A 62 -2.28 -0.39 24.95
CA THR A 62 -0.98 -0.71 25.54
C THR A 62 -0.23 -1.77 24.73
N ASP A 63 -0.93 -2.82 24.28
CA ASP A 63 -0.32 -3.86 23.46
C ASP A 63 0.09 -3.31 22.07
N ALA A 64 -0.77 -2.49 21.45
CA ALA A 64 -0.45 -1.85 20.19
C ALA A 64 0.80 -0.97 20.29
N GLN A 65 0.90 -0.15 21.35
CA GLN A 65 2.09 0.67 21.61
C GLN A 65 3.35 -0.19 21.87
N THR A 66 3.20 -1.32 22.53
CA THR A 66 4.32 -2.26 22.74
C THR A 66 4.80 -2.80 21.41
N LEU A 67 3.89 -3.24 20.53
CA LEU A 67 4.21 -3.74 19.19
C LEU A 67 4.83 -2.63 18.30
N GLU A 68 4.34 -1.40 18.41
CA GLU A 68 4.91 -0.23 17.72
C GLU A 68 6.37 0.00 18.18
N ASN A 69 6.64 -0.04 19.48
CA ASN A 69 7.98 0.09 20.03
C ASN A 69 8.93 -1.07 19.69
N GLU A 70 8.38 -2.24 19.36
CA GLU A 70 9.12 -3.40 18.87
C GLU A 70 9.32 -3.39 17.35
N GLY A 71 8.74 -2.41 16.63
CA GLY A 71 8.79 -2.32 15.18
C GLY A 71 7.82 -3.24 14.44
N LYS A 72 6.91 -3.90 15.15
CA LYS A 72 5.90 -4.80 14.58
C LYS A 72 4.67 -4.03 14.11
N LEU A 73 4.88 -3.09 13.17
CA LEU A 73 3.87 -2.08 12.79
C LEU A 73 2.58 -2.73 12.24
N SER A 74 2.68 -3.75 11.41
CA SER A 74 1.50 -4.46 10.88
C SER A 74 0.68 -5.12 11.98
N GLN A 75 1.33 -5.68 13.01
CA GLN A 75 0.63 -6.27 14.16
C GLN A 75 0.02 -5.18 15.05
N ALA A 76 0.72 -4.05 15.26
CA ALA A 76 0.19 -2.91 15.98
C ALA A 76 -1.08 -2.35 15.32
N ILE A 77 -1.12 -2.26 14.00
CA ILE A 77 -2.30 -1.87 13.22
C ILE A 77 -3.50 -2.75 13.57
N GLU A 78 -3.34 -4.08 13.55
CA GLU A 78 -4.44 -5.00 13.86
C GLU A 78 -4.92 -4.87 15.31
N VAL A 79 -4.03 -4.61 16.26
CA VAL A 79 -4.40 -4.39 17.66
C VAL A 79 -5.08 -3.02 17.87
N TYR A 80 -4.65 -1.95 17.15
CA TYR A 80 -5.39 -0.68 17.16
C TYR A 80 -6.80 -0.81 16.57
N ARG A 81 -7.00 -1.64 15.53
CA ARG A 81 -8.35 -1.95 15.02
C ARG A 81 -9.22 -2.62 16.10
N GLN A 82 -8.65 -3.54 16.89
CA GLN A 82 -9.36 -4.14 18.03
C GLN A 82 -9.66 -3.11 19.12
N ALA A 83 -8.75 -2.17 19.41
CA ALA A 83 -8.98 -1.08 20.34
C ALA A 83 -10.16 -0.19 19.88
N ILE A 84 -10.26 0.12 18.59
CA ILE A 84 -11.37 0.88 17.99
C ILE A 84 -12.69 0.11 18.09
N LEU A 85 -12.69 -1.21 17.86
CA LEU A 85 -13.88 -2.05 18.03
C LEU A 85 -14.35 -2.10 19.50
N ALA A 86 -13.42 -2.05 20.45
CA ALA A 86 -13.73 -2.04 21.88
C ALA A 86 -14.19 -0.67 22.39
N ASP A 87 -13.64 0.43 21.84
CA ASP A 87 -14.05 1.81 22.10
C ASP A 87 -13.93 2.65 20.83
N SER A 88 -15.04 2.78 20.12
CA SER A 88 -15.15 3.55 18.88
C SER A 88 -15.20 5.06 19.07
N THR A 89 -15.22 5.56 20.31
CA THR A 89 -15.29 7.00 20.64
C THR A 89 -13.91 7.61 20.93
N ASN A 90 -12.88 6.79 21.08
CA ASN A 90 -11.53 7.24 21.36
C ASN A 90 -10.81 7.69 20.08
N THR A 91 -10.78 9.00 19.83
CA THR A 91 -10.11 9.59 18.67
C THR A 91 -8.62 9.26 18.61
N GLY A 92 -7.96 9.05 19.75
CA GLY A 92 -6.53 8.71 19.83
C GLY A 92 -6.19 7.40 19.14
N ASN A 93 -7.09 6.41 19.17
CA ASN A 93 -6.88 5.12 18.50
C ASN A 93 -6.86 5.28 16.98
N TYR A 94 -7.78 6.07 16.43
CA TYR A 94 -7.83 6.38 14.99
C TYR A 94 -6.60 7.17 14.53
N ILE A 95 -6.14 8.13 15.33
CA ILE A 95 -4.92 8.93 15.07
C ILE A 95 -3.68 8.04 15.04
N SER A 96 -3.51 7.17 16.03
CA SER A 96 -2.39 6.24 16.06
C SER A 96 -2.42 5.26 14.89
N LEU A 97 -3.60 4.69 14.59
CA LEU A 97 -3.79 3.81 13.45
C LEU A 97 -3.49 4.52 12.12
N ALA A 98 -4.01 5.72 11.90
CA ALA A 98 -3.75 6.51 10.69
C ALA A 98 -2.25 6.78 10.49
N ARG A 99 -1.53 7.14 11.55
CA ARG A 99 -0.08 7.36 11.49
C ARG A 99 0.69 6.11 11.09
N LEU A 100 0.38 4.94 11.67
CA LEU A 100 1.04 3.69 11.32
C LEU A 100 0.74 3.25 9.89
N LEU A 101 -0.50 3.46 9.43
CA LEU A 101 -0.90 3.18 8.05
C LEU A 101 -0.10 4.04 7.06
N ILE A 102 0.14 5.32 7.38
CA ILE A 102 0.99 6.19 6.56
C ILE A 102 2.43 5.66 6.52
N TYR A 103 3.00 5.23 7.64
CA TYR A 103 4.36 4.69 7.69
C TYR A 103 4.54 3.43 6.82
N LEU A 104 3.46 2.66 6.59
CA LEU A 104 3.45 1.50 5.71
C LEU A 104 2.90 1.78 4.29
N GLY A 105 2.74 3.05 3.89
CA GLY A 105 2.29 3.43 2.56
C GLY A 105 0.80 3.20 2.28
N ARG A 106 -0.02 2.86 3.30
CA ARG A 106 -1.45 2.58 3.19
C ARG A 106 -2.28 3.86 3.31
N TYR A 107 -2.11 4.77 2.37
CA TYR A 107 -2.60 6.16 2.48
C TYR A 107 -4.12 6.26 2.47
N ASP A 108 -4.82 5.48 1.65
CA ASP A 108 -6.29 5.50 1.57
C ASP A 108 -6.93 5.07 2.89
N GLU A 109 -6.38 4.02 3.51
CA GLU A 109 -6.86 3.57 4.82
C GLU A 109 -6.54 4.59 5.91
N ALA A 110 -5.37 5.23 5.85
CA ALA A 110 -5.01 6.29 6.78
C ALA A 110 -5.95 7.49 6.67
N LEU A 111 -6.32 7.87 5.44
CA LEU A 111 -7.28 8.93 5.15
C LEU A 111 -8.65 8.62 5.76
N GLU A 112 -9.12 7.37 5.65
CA GLU A 112 -10.35 6.91 6.27
C GLU A 112 -10.30 7.04 7.80
N GLN A 113 -9.22 6.56 8.44
CA GLN A 113 -9.09 6.61 9.89
C GLN A 113 -8.97 8.05 10.42
N ALA A 114 -8.20 8.90 9.75
CA ALA A 114 -8.12 10.32 10.11
C ALA A 114 -9.49 11.02 9.96
N SER A 115 -10.26 10.66 8.94
CA SER A 115 -11.62 11.18 8.75
C SER A 115 -12.59 10.67 9.83
N ASN A 116 -12.50 9.41 10.23
CA ASN A 116 -13.27 8.84 11.33
C ASN A 116 -12.98 9.57 12.67
N ALA A 117 -11.70 9.92 12.92
CA ALA A 117 -11.35 10.73 14.09
C ALA A 117 -12.04 12.10 14.05
N LEU A 118 -12.18 12.73 12.88
CA LEU A 118 -12.86 14.02 12.72
C LEU A 118 -14.37 13.93 12.85
N LEU A 119 -15.00 12.78 12.56
CA LEU A 119 -16.44 12.56 12.83
C LEU A 119 -16.73 12.56 14.34
N ILE A 120 -15.77 12.13 15.18
CA ILE A 120 -15.90 12.12 16.63
C ILE A 120 -15.56 13.50 17.22
N ASN A 121 -14.49 14.12 16.73
CA ASN A 121 -14.04 15.45 17.15
C ASN A 121 -13.62 16.28 15.93
N GLU A 122 -14.53 17.12 15.44
CA GLU A 122 -14.36 17.97 14.26
C GLU A 122 -13.25 19.02 14.39
N ASN A 123 -12.79 19.33 15.60
CA ASN A 123 -11.71 20.31 15.85
C ASN A 123 -10.39 19.64 16.28
N ASN A 124 -10.17 18.39 15.90
CA ASN A 124 -8.94 17.68 16.21
C ASN A 124 -7.82 18.05 15.21
N ALA A 125 -6.87 18.88 15.66
CA ALA A 125 -5.76 19.38 14.84
C ALA A 125 -4.89 18.22 14.29
N MET A 126 -4.61 17.17 15.10
CA MET A 126 -3.78 16.04 14.66
C MET A 126 -4.48 15.18 13.61
N ALA A 127 -5.79 15.00 13.73
CA ALA A 127 -6.57 14.27 12.72
C ALA A 127 -6.58 15.02 11.37
N TYR A 128 -6.70 16.36 11.38
CA TYR A 128 -6.50 17.18 10.17
C TYR A 128 -5.08 17.07 9.63
N ALA A 129 -4.06 17.05 10.49
CA ALA A 129 -2.67 16.93 10.06
C ALA A 129 -2.41 15.60 9.36
N LEU A 130 -2.85 14.48 9.93
CA LEU A 130 -2.70 13.15 9.32
C LEU A 130 -3.53 12.99 8.05
N ARG A 131 -4.77 13.52 8.04
CA ARG A 131 -5.59 13.53 6.82
C ARG A 131 -4.89 14.28 5.70
N GLY A 132 -4.39 15.47 5.96
CA GLY A 132 -3.72 16.29 4.98
C GLY A 132 -2.40 15.69 4.50
N TRP A 133 -1.68 15.03 5.39
CA TRP A 133 -0.46 14.34 5.02
C TRP A 133 -0.75 13.11 4.15
N ALA A 134 -1.74 12.27 4.50
CA ALA A 134 -2.17 11.15 3.67
C ALA A 134 -2.66 11.60 2.29
N GLN A 135 -3.47 12.68 2.21
CA GLN A 135 -3.91 13.28 0.95
C GLN A 135 -2.72 13.71 0.08
N GLY A 136 -1.73 14.40 0.65
CA GLY A 136 -0.53 14.81 -0.07
C GLY A 136 0.29 13.63 -0.60
N LEU A 137 0.47 12.60 0.21
CA LEU A 137 1.18 11.37 -0.19
C LEU A 137 0.44 10.57 -1.27
N SER A 138 -0.90 10.68 -1.33
CA SER A 138 -1.72 10.10 -2.40
C SER A 138 -1.78 10.98 -3.67
N GLY A 139 -1.08 12.11 -3.71
CA GLY A 139 -1.08 13.04 -4.85
C GLY A 139 -2.20 14.09 -4.84
N ASP A 140 -3.08 14.10 -3.84
CA ASP A 140 -4.10 15.14 -3.67
C ASP A 140 -3.54 16.34 -2.90
N TYR A 141 -2.62 17.06 -3.53
CA TYR A 141 -1.88 18.17 -2.91
C TYR A 141 -2.79 19.33 -2.49
N LEU A 142 -3.86 19.59 -3.24
CA LEU A 142 -4.78 20.69 -2.96
C LEU A 142 -5.54 20.45 -1.64
N ASN A 143 -6.18 19.33 -1.50
CA ASN A 143 -6.90 18.96 -0.28
C ASN A 143 -5.93 18.70 0.89
N GLY A 144 -4.75 18.13 0.59
CA GLY A 144 -3.68 17.92 1.56
C GLY A 144 -3.23 19.22 2.22
N THR A 145 -2.87 20.23 1.42
CA THR A 145 -2.47 21.54 1.95
C THR A 145 -3.62 22.26 2.66
N ALA A 146 -4.87 22.13 2.20
CA ALA A 146 -6.03 22.72 2.87
C ALA A 146 -6.26 22.08 4.27
N SER A 147 -6.20 20.77 4.38
CA SER A 147 -6.32 20.04 5.65
C SER A 147 -5.21 20.42 6.63
N LEU A 148 -3.97 20.55 6.14
CA LEU A 148 -2.81 20.94 6.97
C LEU A 148 -2.90 22.39 7.44
N LYS A 149 -3.35 23.32 6.60
CA LYS A 149 -3.63 24.69 7.02
C LYS A 149 -4.70 24.74 8.10
N ARG A 150 -5.74 23.92 7.99
CA ARG A 150 -6.76 23.81 9.05
C ARG A 150 -6.17 23.28 10.36
N ALA A 151 -5.27 22.29 10.31
CA ALA A 151 -4.56 21.83 11.49
C ALA A 151 -3.72 22.93 12.15
N ILE A 152 -3.02 23.75 11.35
CA ILE A 152 -2.24 24.90 11.82
C ILE A 152 -3.14 25.98 12.47
N GLU A 153 -4.32 26.26 11.90
CA GLU A 153 -5.28 27.20 12.47
C GLU A 153 -5.77 26.74 13.85
N LEU A 154 -6.02 25.43 14.02
CA LEU A 154 -6.49 24.84 15.26
C LEU A 154 -5.40 24.78 16.35
N ASP A 155 -4.16 24.54 15.98
CA ASP A 155 -3.01 24.50 16.91
C ASP A 155 -1.74 25.08 16.25
N PRO A 156 -1.57 26.41 16.27
CA PRO A 156 -0.46 27.08 15.60
C PRO A 156 0.90 26.87 16.26
N ASN A 157 0.94 26.30 17.46
CA ASN A 157 2.19 25.98 18.17
C ASN A 157 2.63 24.52 18.00
N ASN A 158 1.87 23.72 17.27
CA ASN A 158 2.22 22.35 16.97
C ASN A 158 3.13 22.28 15.74
N HIS A 159 4.31 21.70 15.88
CA HIS A 159 5.30 21.55 14.81
C HIS A 159 4.87 20.55 13.73
N VAL A 160 4.04 19.55 14.08
CA VAL A 160 3.70 18.43 13.19
C VAL A 160 3.00 18.87 11.91
N PRO A 161 1.94 19.71 11.93
CA PRO A 161 1.32 20.18 10.70
C PRO A 161 2.26 21.00 9.80
N TYR A 162 3.22 21.74 10.39
CA TYR A 162 4.23 22.47 9.61
C TYR A 162 5.22 21.51 8.94
N ALA A 163 5.63 20.44 9.62
CA ALA A 163 6.48 19.42 9.04
C ALA A 163 5.77 18.73 7.86
N TYR A 164 4.53 18.29 8.06
CA TYR A 164 3.77 17.59 7.01
C TYR A 164 3.45 18.50 5.82
N ILE A 165 3.09 19.77 6.02
CA ILE A 165 2.81 20.67 4.90
C ILE A 165 4.10 21.00 4.12
N ALA A 166 5.26 21.03 4.78
CA ALA A 166 6.54 21.15 4.09
C ALA A 166 6.78 19.98 3.15
N GLU A 167 6.48 18.74 3.60
CA GLU A 167 6.58 17.54 2.76
C GLU A 167 5.58 17.57 1.59
N VAL A 168 4.33 17.97 1.84
CA VAL A 168 3.31 18.06 0.79
C VAL A 168 3.67 19.11 -0.26
N TYR A 169 4.24 20.25 0.15
CA TYR A 169 4.78 21.22 -0.82
C TYR A 169 6.00 20.69 -1.57
N GLY A 170 6.83 19.86 -0.92
CA GLY A 170 7.94 19.19 -1.59
C GLY A 170 7.47 18.23 -2.66
N LEU A 171 6.46 17.39 -2.35
CA LEU A 171 5.85 16.47 -3.31
C LEU A 171 5.17 17.21 -4.48
N LEU A 172 4.49 18.32 -4.18
CA LEU A 172 3.93 19.19 -5.21
C LEU A 172 5.02 19.79 -6.09
N TYR A 173 6.18 20.17 -5.52
CA TYR A 173 7.32 20.69 -6.29
C TYR A 173 7.90 19.64 -7.24
N GLU A 174 7.96 18.38 -6.85
CA GLU A 174 8.41 17.26 -7.71
C GLU A 174 7.36 16.90 -8.79
N SER A 175 6.12 17.37 -8.67
CA SER A 175 5.07 17.08 -9.65
C SER A 175 5.12 18.01 -10.85
N ASP A 176 4.63 17.56 -12.02
CA ASP A 176 4.55 18.35 -13.25
C ASP A 176 3.61 19.57 -13.14
N THR A 177 2.85 19.66 -12.04
CA THR A 177 1.89 20.75 -11.77
C THR A 177 2.43 21.84 -10.86
N ALA A 178 3.73 21.82 -10.54
CA ALA A 178 4.35 22.75 -9.60
C ALA A 178 4.28 24.21 -10.10
N ALA A 179 3.67 25.08 -9.28
CA ALA A 179 3.68 26.51 -9.51
C ALA A 179 4.99 27.15 -9.01
N VAL A 180 5.31 28.35 -9.53
CA VAL A 180 6.47 29.11 -9.07
C VAL A 180 6.37 29.40 -7.56
N GLY A 181 7.46 29.20 -6.83
CA GLY A 181 7.54 29.46 -5.38
C GLY A 181 7.02 28.35 -4.48
N VAL A 182 6.64 27.21 -5.02
CA VAL A 182 6.20 26.03 -4.20
C VAL A 182 7.32 25.57 -3.29
N ILE A 183 8.56 25.50 -3.77
CA ILE A 183 9.71 25.10 -2.95
C ILE A 183 9.97 26.07 -1.78
N ASP A 184 9.73 27.37 -1.95
CA ASP A 184 9.88 28.35 -0.88
C ASP A 184 8.88 28.08 0.26
N ASN A 185 7.67 27.58 -0.07
CA ASN A 185 6.70 27.16 0.93
C ASN A 185 7.18 25.92 1.69
N ALA A 186 7.79 24.95 1.03
CA ALA A 186 8.38 23.79 1.69
C ALA A 186 9.49 24.21 2.65
N ILE A 187 10.42 25.07 2.20
CA ILE A 187 11.53 25.59 3.00
C ILE A 187 11.00 26.35 4.23
N SER A 188 10.07 27.31 4.05
CA SER A 188 9.59 28.15 5.15
C SER A 188 8.83 27.36 6.21
N ASN A 189 8.01 26.36 5.80
CA ASN A 189 7.29 25.52 6.74
C ASN A 189 8.20 24.54 7.47
N SER A 190 9.21 23.95 6.80
CA SER A 190 10.21 23.11 7.45
C SER A 190 11.04 23.88 8.49
N GLN A 191 11.35 25.17 8.18
CA GLN A 191 11.99 26.08 9.11
C GLN A 191 11.07 26.36 10.32
N LYS A 192 9.78 26.61 10.10
CA LYS A 192 8.83 26.83 11.19
C LYS A 192 8.68 25.61 12.09
N ALA A 193 8.64 24.39 11.51
CA ALA A 193 8.64 23.16 12.28
C ALA A 193 9.90 23.05 13.14
N ARG A 194 11.09 23.39 12.61
CA ARG A 194 12.35 23.40 13.34
C ARG A 194 12.34 24.40 14.50
N ASP A 195 11.82 25.60 14.29
CA ASP A 195 11.77 26.64 15.32
C ASP A 195 10.88 26.24 16.49
N LEU A 196 9.80 25.44 16.22
CA LEU A 196 8.90 24.94 17.24
C LEU A 196 9.46 23.68 17.95
N SER A 197 10.04 22.74 17.21
CA SER A 197 10.58 21.48 17.76
C SER A 197 11.71 20.93 16.90
N PRO A 198 12.97 21.34 17.14
CA PRO A 198 14.10 21.01 16.27
C PRO A 198 14.49 19.52 16.24
N ASN A 199 14.11 18.77 17.28
CA ASN A 199 14.55 17.39 17.47
C ASN A 199 13.40 16.38 17.37
N SER A 200 12.21 16.76 16.91
CA SER A 200 11.13 15.81 16.67
C SER A 200 11.36 15.02 15.40
N LEU A 201 10.80 13.81 15.36
CA LEU A 201 10.85 12.91 14.21
C LEU A 201 10.35 13.60 12.94
N GLU A 202 9.16 14.22 13.04
CA GLU A 202 8.47 14.86 11.91
C GLU A 202 9.28 16.03 11.36
N THR A 203 9.86 16.84 12.25
CA THR A 203 10.72 17.96 11.84
C THR A 203 11.98 17.46 11.15
N ARG A 204 12.67 16.46 11.71
CA ARG A 204 13.88 15.89 11.11
C ARG A 204 13.58 15.30 9.73
N ARG A 205 12.49 14.54 9.60
CA ARG A 205 12.08 13.95 8.34
C ARG A 205 11.76 15.01 7.27
N ALA A 206 10.93 15.99 7.62
CA ALA A 206 10.55 17.07 6.69
C ALA A 206 11.76 17.91 6.24
N ARG A 207 12.69 18.19 7.18
CA ARG A 207 13.93 18.90 6.85
C ARG A 207 14.84 18.06 5.95
N GLY A 208 15.00 16.79 6.24
CA GLY A 208 15.73 15.87 5.37
C GLY A 208 15.20 15.91 3.94
N TYR A 209 13.89 15.88 3.77
CA TYR A 209 13.27 15.93 2.46
C TYR A 209 13.47 17.29 1.76
N VAL A 210 13.29 18.41 2.47
CA VAL A 210 13.54 19.73 1.90
C VAL A 210 15.01 19.89 1.49
N GLN A 211 15.97 19.40 2.30
CA GLN A 211 17.40 19.42 1.94
C GLN A 211 17.71 18.54 0.72
N GLU A 212 17.05 17.39 0.60
CA GLU A 212 17.12 16.54 -0.60
C GLU A 212 16.69 17.32 -1.84
N LEU A 213 15.55 18.01 -1.79
CA LEU A 213 14.97 18.76 -2.91
C LEU A 213 15.83 19.96 -3.36
N VAL A 214 16.56 20.58 -2.43
CA VAL A 214 17.45 21.71 -2.76
C VAL A 214 18.90 21.25 -3.07
N GLY A 215 19.16 19.95 -3.16
CA GLY A 215 20.47 19.38 -3.50
C GLY A 215 21.48 19.40 -2.36
N SER A 216 21.07 19.69 -1.12
CA SER A 216 21.93 19.66 0.08
C SER A 216 21.98 18.23 0.65
N TYR A 217 22.50 17.29 -0.14
CA TYR A 217 22.43 15.85 0.14
C TYR A 217 23.10 15.44 1.45
N GLY A 218 24.21 16.08 1.82
CA GLY A 218 24.91 15.81 3.09
C GLY A 218 24.04 16.15 4.32
N GLU A 219 23.36 17.29 4.29
CA GLU A 219 22.42 17.70 5.33
C GLU A 219 21.17 16.80 5.33
N ALA A 220 20.66 16.41 4.16
CA ALA A 220 19.52 15.49 4.05
C ALA A 220 19.81 14.16 4.76
N VAL A 221 20.98 13.55 4.49
CA VAL A 221 21.40 12.29 5.16
C VAL A 221 21.50 12.49 6.68
N GLN A 222 22.07 13.60 7.16
CA GLN A 222 22.17 13.86 8.61
C GLN A 222 20.78 13.97 9.26
N GLU A 223 19.84 14.64 8.62
CA GLU A 223 18.47 14.78 9.15
C GLU A 223 17.72 13.46 9.12
N TYR A 224 17.85 12.64 8.06
CA TYR A 224 17.25 11.31 8.01
C TYR A 224 17.88 10.35 9.03
N ALA A 225 19.19 10.36 9.20
CA ALA A 225 19.87 9.59 10.23
C ALA A 225 19.42 9.99 11.65
N ALA A 226 19.23 11.30 11.90
CA ALA A 226 18.68 11.77 13.15
C ALA A 226 17.22 11.33 13.36
N ALA A 227 16.38 11.34 12.32
CA ALA A 227 15.02 10.80 12.38
C ALA A 227 15.00 9.29 12.66
N ILE A 228 15.85 8.51 12.00
CA ILE A 228 16.03 7.07 12.22
C ILE A 228 16.47 6.79 13.65
N SER A 229 17.33 7.63 14.25
CA SER A 229 17.76 7.47 15.65
C SER A 229 16.59 7.64 16.64
N ILE A 230 15.56 8.39 16.29
CA ILE A 230 14.33 8.55 17.10
C ILE A 230 13.41 7.35 16.92
N ASN A 231 13.17 6.96 15.66
CA ASN A 231 12.36 5.78 15.33
C ASN A 231 12.95 5.05 14.11
N LYS A 232 13.64 3.95 14.37
CA LYS A 232 14.30 3.11 13.35
C LYS A 232 13.33 2.14 12.63
N TYR A 233 12.05 2.15 12.95
CA TYR A 233 11.07 1.22 12.42
C TYR A 233 10.18 1.83 11.32
N ILE A 234 10.57 2.97 10.76
CA ILE A 234 9.86 3.64 9.66
C ILE A 234 10.56 3.34 8.34
N PRO A 235 10.00 2.46 7.47
CA PRO A 235 10.64 2.06 6.21
C PRO A 235 10.95 3.25 5.29
N GLU A 236 10.04 4.22 5.25
CA GLU A 236 10.15 5.39 4.39
C GLU A 236 11.42 6.24 4.64
N LEU A 237 11.90 6.30 5.89
CA LEU A 237 13.14 7.03 6.20
C LEU A 237 14.37 6.39 5.54
N PHE A 238 14.42 5.07 5.52
CA PHE A 238 15.48 4.33 4.83
C PHE A 238 15.35 4.44 3.32
N MET A 239 14.12 4.42 2.79
CA MET A 239 13.86 4.65 1.37
C MET A 239 14.39 6.01 0.91
N ARG A 240 14.09 7.09 1.66
CA ARG A 240 14.58 8.44 1.35
C ARG A 240 16.10 8.53 1.46
N MET A 241 16.68 8.01 2.51
CA MET A 241 18.13 7.98 2.69
C MET A 241 18.82 7.20 1.57
N GLY A 242 18.27 6.04 1.19
CA GLY A 242 18.76 5.25 0.05
C GLY A 242 18.69 6.00 -1.28
N ARG A 243 17.61 6.75 -1.52
CA ARG A 243 17.49 7.63 -2.70
C ARG A 243 18.60 8.68 -2.74
N VAL A 244 18.87 9.34 -1.61
CA VAL A 244 19.95 10.35 -1.54
C VAL A 244 21.29 9.70 -1.86
N TYR A 245 21.62 8.54 -1.33
CA TYR A 245 22.87 7.82 -1.67
C TYR A 245 22.92 7.38 -3.13
N TYR A 246 21.77 7.11 -3.74
CA TYR A 246 21.70 6.68 -5.14
C TYR A 246 21.83 7.82 -6.15
N TYR A 247 21.59 9.09 -5.77
CA TYR A 247 21.72 10.21 -6.71
C TYR A 247 23.13 10.25 -7.36
N PRO A 248 23.23 10.59 -8.66
CA PRO A 248 24.49 10.61 -9.39
C PRO A 248 25.57 11.48 -8.75
N ASP A 249 25.17 12.58 -8.11
CA ASP A 249 26.08 13.52 -7.46
C ASP A 249 26.63 12.99 -6.11
N VAL A 250 26.03 11.94 -5.57
CA VAL A 250 26.45 11.26 -4.35
C VAL A 250 27.11 9.92 -4.65
N ALA A 251 26.43 9.09 -5.44
CA ALA A 251 26.87 7.80 -6.00
C ALA A 251 27.44 6.80 -4.97
N GLU A 252 26.91 6.82 -3.73
CA GLU A 252 27.29 5.91 -2.65
C GLU A 252 26.42 4.64 -2.73
N TYR A 253 26.64 3.83 -3.77
CA TYR A 253 25.74 2.71 -4.11
C TYR A 253 25.66 1.61 -3.04
N ASP A 254 26.75 1.35 -2.34
CA ASP A 254 26.74 0.35 -1.24
C ASP A 254 25.84 0.81 -0.09
N LEU A 255 25.91 2.10 0.30
CA LEU A 255 25.04 2.67 1.32
C LEU A 255 23.58 2.73 0.86
N ALA A 256 23.34 2.98 -0.44
CA ALA A 256 21.99 2.92 -1.02
C ALA A 256 21.40 1.51 -0.91
N VAL A 257 22.19 0.46 -1.22
CA VAL A 257 21.79 -0.94 -1.08
C VAL A 257 21.46 -1.29 0.38
N GLU A 258 22.29 -0.87 1.33
CA GLU A 258 22.02 -1.10 2.77
C GLU A 258 20.71 -0.44 3.18
N ALA A 259 20.51 0.82 2.83
CA ALA A 259 19.29 1.55 3.19
C ALA A 259 18.04 0.94 2.57
N PHE A 260 18.05 0.58 1.28
CA PHE A 260 16.88 -0.05 0.64
C PHE A 260 16.58 -1.46 1.20
N ARG A 261 17.61 -2.23 1.61
CA ARG A 261 17.41 -3.51 2.29
C ARG A 261 16.77 -3.35 3.66
N GLU A 262 17.18 -2.34 4.44
CA GLU A 262 16.51 -2.05 5.71
C GLU A 262 15.04 -1.65 5.51
N ALA A 263 14.73 -0.88 4.46
CA ALA A 263 13.36 -0.55 4.12
C ALA A 263 12.54 -1.80 3.77
N ASP A 264 13.07 -2.70 2.93
CA ASP A 264 12.46 -3.99 2.57
C ASP A 264 12.23 -4.88 3.79
N LEU A 265 13.21 -4.97 4.70
CA LEU A 265 13.10 -5.74 5.93
C LEU A 265 11.95 -5.25 6.83
N LEU A 266 11.74 -3.92 6.89
CA LEU A 266 10.69 -3.30 7.70
C LEU A 266 9.29 -3.38 7.07
N ASN A 267 9.19 -3.41 5.75
CA ASN A 267 7.94 -3.54 5.00
C ASN A 267 8.11 -4.45 3.77
N PRO A 268 8.17 -5.78 3.97
CA PRO A 268 8.47 -6.73 2.90
C PRO A 268 7.39 -6.83 1.79
N SER A 269 6.24 -6.19 1.97
CA SER A 269 5.17 -6.16 0.96
C SER A 269 5.18 -4.89 0.10
N ASP A 270 6.13 -3.99 0.33
CA ASP A 270 6.30 -2.79 -0.49
C ASP A 270 7.25 -3.10 -1.65
N PRO A 271 6.81 -3.01 -2.91
CA PRO A 271 7.67 -3.28 -4.06
C PRO A 271 8.78 -2.24 -4.27
N LEU A 272 8.66 -1.03 -3.70
CA LEU A 272 9.57 0.08 -3.99
C LEU A 272 11.02 -0.17 -3.58
N PRO A 273 11.34 -0.75 -2.41
CA PRO A 273 12.72 -1.11 -2.07
C PRO A 273 13.36 -2.00 -3.11
N ASP A 274 12.65 -3.02 -3.61
CA ASP A 274 13.15 -3.94 -4.63
C ASP A 274 13.34 -3.26 -5.99
N VAL A 275 12.44 -2.35 -6.36
CA VAL A 275 12.60 -1.53 -7.57
C VAL A 275 13.89 -0.69 -7.48
N TYR A 276 14.16 -0.05 -6.35
CA TYR A 276 15.38 0.73 -6.18
C TYR A 276 16.63 -0.14 -6.10
N LEU A 277 16.60 -1.27 -5.42
CA LEU A 277 17.69 -2.26 -5.41
C LEU A 277 18.02 -2.73 -6.83
N SER A 278 16.98 -3.05 -7.62
CA SER A 278 17.15 -3.42 -9.03
C SER A 278 17.84 -2.30 -9.84
N ARG A 279 17.45 -1.04 -9.63
CA ARG A 279 18.06 0.13 -10.30
C ARG A 279 19.52 0.34 -9.88
N VAL A 280 19.83 0.19 -8.59
CA VAL A 280 21.23 0.30 -8.11
C VAL A 280 22.09 -0.78 -8.76
N TYR A 281 21.64 -2.06 -8.72
CA TYR A 281 22.38 -3.16 -9.34
C TYR A 281 22.49 -3.04 -10.86
N GLN A 282 21.50 -2.48 -11.53
CA GLN A 282 21.56 -2.11 -12.94
C GLN A 282 22.66 -1.06 -13.21
N THR A 283 22.73 -0.01 -12.37
CA THR A 283 23.70 1.09 -12.51
C THR A 283 25.14 0.59 -12.35
N ILE A 284 25.39 -0.32 -11.43
CA ILE A 284 26.72 -0.92 -11.23
C ILE A 284 27.01 -2.10 -12.19
N GLY A 285 26.11 -2.39 -13.13
CA GLY A 285 26.28 -3.42 -14.16
C GLY A 285 26.03 -4.86 -13.71
N SER A 286 25.51 -5.08 -12.50
CA SER A 286 25.17 -6.40 -11.96
C SER A 286 23.77 -6.84 -12.40
N TYR A 287 23.58 -7.05 -13.73
CA TYR A 287 22.26 -7.30 -14.32
C TYR A 287 21.55 -8.54 -13.77
N ALA A 288 22.29 -9.62 -13.47
CA ALA A 288 21.70 -10.83 -12.91
C ALA A 288 21.05 -10.57 -11.53
N THR A 289 21.70 -9.78 -10.68
CA THR A 289 21.15 -9.38 -9.38
C THR A 289 19.99 -8.39 -9.54
N ALA A 290 20.13 -7.45 -10.49
CA ALA A 290 19.04 -6.50 -10.81
C ALA A 290 17.76 -7.22 -11.24
N ILE A 291 17.87 -8.28 -12.06
CA ILE A 291 16.75 -9.13 -12.48
C ILE A 291 16.06 -9.76 -11.27
N GLN A 292 16.81 -10.34 -10.31
CA GLN A 292 16.22 -10.96 -9.12
C GLN A 292 15.36 -9.99 -8.30
N TYR A 293 15.84 -8.76 -8.11
CA TYR A 293 15.07 -7.74 -7.41
C TYR A 293 13.88 -7.22 -8.23
N ALA A 294 14.01 -7.10 -9.56
CA ALA A 294 12.88 -6.75 -10.42
C ALA A 294 11.78 -7.82 -10.41
N GLU A 295 12.16 -9.11 -10.38
CA GLU A 295 11.22 -10.23 -10.24
C GLU A 295 10.52 -10.21 -8.89
N LYS A 296 11.23 -9.85 -7.80
CA LYS A 296 10.64 -9.72 -6.46
C LYS A 296 9.62 -8.58 -6.41
N ALA A 297 9.92 -7.42 -7.00
CA ALA A 297 8.97 -6.30 -7.09
C ALA A 297 7.66 -6.70 -7.83
N ILE A 298 7.73 -7.57 -8.84
CA ILE A 298 6.55 -8.11 -9.53
C ILE A 298 5.76 -9.06 -8.61
N VAL A 299 6.41 -9.81 -7.72
CA VAL A 299 5.70 -10.66 -6.75
C VAL A 299 4.90 -9.83 -5.77
N ASP A 300 5.44 -8.69 -5.33
CA ASP A 300 4.79 -7.80 -4.36
C ASP A 300 3.64 -6.98 -4.97
N ASP A 301 3.80 -6.53 -6.24
CA ASP A 301 2.71 -5.90 -7.03
C ASP A 301 2.69 -6.46 -8.46
N PRO A 302 1.98 -7.57 -8.68
CA PRO A 302 1.94 -8.23 -9.98
C PRO A 302 1.08 -7.52 -11.02
N THR A 303 0.40 -6.43 -10.68
CA THR A 303 -0.51 -5.72 -11.61
C THR A 303 0.16 -4.56 -12.32
N ASN A 304 1.31 -4.10 -11.86
CA ASN A 304 1.98 -2.90 -12.34
C ASN A 304 2.80 -3.16 -13.63
N PRO A 305 2.39 -2.64 -14.79
CA PRO A 305 3.07 -2.87 -16.06
C PRO A 305 4.49 -2.31 -16.10
N TYR A 306 4.81 -1.27 -15.32
CA TYR A 306 6.15 -0.68 -15.28
C TYR A 306 7.21 -1.65 -14.72
N TYR A 307 6.83 -2.55 -13.81
CA TYR A 307 7.77 -3.54 -13.27
C TYR A 307 8.15 -4.59 -14.32
N TYR A 308 7.19 -5.02 -15.15
CA TYR A 308 7.45 -5.89 -16.30
C TYR A 308 8.30 -5.18 -17.36
N GLY A 309 8.05 -3.89 -17.60
CA GLY A 309 8.86 -3.09 -18.52
C GLY A 309 10.32 -2.99 -18.08
N ASN A 310 10.55 -2.67 -16.81
CA ASN A 310 11.89 -2.63 -16.22
C ASN A 310 12.59 -3.98 -16.30
N LEU A 311 11.89 -5.08 -15.96
CA LEU A 311 12.42 -6.43 -16.06
C LEU A 311 12.80 -6.79 -17.52
N GLY A 312 11.95 -6.41 -18.49
CA GLY A 312 12.24 -6.61 -19.91
C GLY A 312 13.49 -5.87 -20.37
N VAL A 313 13.68 -4.62 -19.92
CA VAL A 313 14.91 -3.85 -20.20
C VAL A 313 16.14 -4.53 -19.58
N LEU A 314 16.04 -5.08 -18.37
CA LEU A 314 17.13 -5.79 -17.71
C LEU A 314 17.48 -7.08 -18.44
N PHE A 315 16.49 -7.87 -18.88
CA PHE A 315 16.74 -9.05 -19.71
C PHE A 315 17.45 -8.70 -21.02
N TYR A 316 17.06 -7.60 -21.69
CA TYR A 316 17.74 -7.13 -22.89
C TYR A 316 19.21 -6.78 -22.60
N ARG A 317 19.47 -6.02 -21.53
CA ARG A 317 20.84 -5.64 -21.12
C ARG A 317 21.69 -6.86 -20.71
N ASN A 318 21.05 -7.92 -20.23
CA ASN A 318 21.69 -9.21 -19.92
C ASN A 318 21.72 -10.17 -21.12
N PHE A 319 21.47 -9.68 -22.34
CA PHE A 319 21.46 -10.44 -23.60
C PHE A 319 20.43 -11.59 -23.66
N ASN A 320 19.45 -11.61 -22.77
CA ASN A 320 18.36 -12.57 -22.78
C ASN A 320 17.16 -12.01 -23.58
N TYR A 321 17.31 -11.94 -24.91
CA TYR A 321 16.32 -11.34 -25.80
C TYR A 321 14.93 -12.03 -25.77
N PRO A 322 14.83 -13.37 -25.72
CA PRO A 322 13.52 -14.04 -25.64
C PRO A 322 12.70 -13.62 -24.42
N ASN A 323 13.32 -13.56 -23.23
CA ASN A 323 12.64 -13.11 -22.02
C ASN A 323 12.34 -11.60 -22.06
N ALA A 324 13.24 -10.79 -22.63
CA ALA A 324 12.98 -9.37 -22.85
C ALA A 324 11.71 -9.15 -23.69
N ILE A 325 11.60 -9.89 -24.81
CA ILE A 325 10.44 -9.85 -25.70
C ILE A 325 9.15 -10.25 -24.95
N THR A 326 9.22 -11.32 -24.17
CA THR A 326 8.05 -11.80 -23.40
C THR A 326 7.53 -10.73 -22.43
N MET A 327 8.40 -10.14 -21.62
CA MET A 327 8.03 -9.12 -20.65
C MET A 327 7.54 -7.83 -21.33
N LEU A 328 8.27 -7.35 -22.34
CA LEU A 328 7.93 -6.10 -23.04
C LEU A 328 6.66 -6.24 -23.88
N ARG A 329 6.38 -7.43 -24.43
CA ARG A 329 5.12 -7.69 -25.13
C ARG A 329 3.90 -7.53 -24.20
N LEU A 330 4.01 -7.99 -22.95
CA LEU A 330 2.95 -7.76 -21.95
C LEU A 330 2.72 -6.27 -21.69
N VAL A 331 3.78 -5.49 -21.61
CA VAL A 331 3.69 -4.03 -21.39
C VAL A 331 3.07 -3.30 -22.57
N ILE A 332 3.44 -3.68 -23.80
CA ILE A 332 3.06 -2.97 -25.03
C ILE A 332 1.68 -3.38 -25.53
N ARG A 333 1.31 -4.65 -25.38
CA ARG A 333 0.06 -5.20 -25.90
C ARG A 333 -0.96 -5.55 -24.83
N GLY A 334 -0.56 -5.53 -23.57
CA GLY A 334 -1.34 -6.12 -22.50
C GLY A 334 -1.37 -7.65 -22.59
N GLY A 335 -2.07 -8.26 -21.68
CA GLY A 335 -2.28 -9.71 -21.68
C GLY A 335 -2.27 -10.31 -20.27
N THR A 336 -2.09 -11.62 -20.22
CA THR A 336 -2.03 -12.36 -18.95
C THR A 336 -0.60 -12.85 -18.75
N SER A 337 -0.04 -12.56 -17.58
CA SER A 337 1.27 -13.07 -17.16
C SER A 337 1.22 -14.58 -16.90
N ASP A 338 2.38 -15.23 -16.81
CA ASP A 338 2.49 -16.66 -16.47
C ASP A 338 1.86 -17.00 -15.10
N ALA A 339 1.80 -16.03 -14.19
CA ALA A 339 1.13 -16.14 -12.89
C ALA A 339 -0.39 -15.97 -12.97
N GLY A 340 -0.97 -15.72 -14.16
CA GLY A 340 -2.41 -15.54 -14.35
C GLY A 340 -2.92 -14.12 -14.10
N THR A 341 -2.03 -13.14 -13.86
CA THR A 341 -2.41 -11.74 -13.62
C THR A 341 -2.60 -11.01 -14.94
N THR A 342 -3.67 -10.25 -15.07
CA THR A 342 -3.93 -9.39 -16.24
C THR A 342 -3.11 -8.11 -16.13
N ILE A 343 -2.33 -7.81 -17.17
CA ILE A 343 -1.51 -6.61 -17.30
C ILE A 343 -2.14 -5.70 -18.34
N GLU A 344 -2.36 -4.45 -17.98
CA GLU A 344 -2.87 -3.43 -18.90
C GLU A 344 -1.73 -2.91 -19.80
N ALA A 345 -2.02 -2.72 -21.08
CA ALA A 345 -1.06 -2.17 -22.02
C ALA A 345 -0.76 -0.71 -21.71
N LEU A 346 0.51 -0.32 -21.82
CA LEU A 346 0.92 1.09 -21.79
C LEU A 346 0.94 1.63 -23.23
N PRO A 347 0.07 2.59 -23.59
CA PRO A 347 0.14 3.22 -24.89
C PRO A 347 1.45 3.99 -25.05
N LEU A 348 1.99 3.99 -26.28
CA LEU A 348 3.27 4.66 -26.58
C LEU A 348 3.20 6.14 -26.23
N ASP A 349 4.13 6.58 -25.40
CA ASP A 349 4.31 7.96 -24.96
C ASP A 349 5.80 8.23 -24.73
N TYR A 350 6.19 9.48 -24.55
CA TYR A 350 7.56 9.90 -24.23
C TYR A 350 8.08 9.29 -22.91
N GLY A 351 9.38 9.39 -22.68
CA GLY A 351 10.04 8.96 -21.43
C GLY A 351 10.19 7.45 -21.32
N ILE A 352 9.89 6.88 -20.15
CA ILE A 352 10.14 5.48 -19.86
C ILE A 352 9.36 4.53 -20.78
N ILE A 353 8.15 4.93 -21.21
CA ILE A 353 7.32 4.10 -22.08
C ILE A 353 7.97 4.00 -23.47
N SER A 354 8.47 5.11 -24.04
CA SER A 354 9.20 5.03 -25.32
C SER A 354 10.42 4.11 -25.22
N GLN A 355 11.13 4.12 -24.09
CA GLN A 355 12.25 3.20 -23.86
C GLN A 355 11.82 1.72 -23.92
N TYR A 356 10.66 1.37 -23.37
CA TYR A 356 10.14 0.00 -23.44
C TYR A 356 9.89 -0.43 -24.90
N TYR A 357 9.29 0.45 -25.71
CA TYR A 357 9.06 0.18 -27.14
C TYR A 357 10.37 0.07 -27.92
N GLN A 358 11.34 0.97 -27.67
CA GLN A 358 12.67 0.92 -28.28
C GLN A 358 13.36 -0.41 -27.99
N VAL A 359 13.42 -0.80 -26.69
CA VAL A 359 14.07 -2.05 -26.28
C VAL A 359 13.34 -3.28 -26.83
N TYR A 360 12.00 -3.21 -26.93
CA TYR A 360 11.21 -4.27 -27.55
C TYR A 360 11.58 -4.46 -29.04
N GLY A 361 11.59 -3.38 -29.82
CA GLY A 361 11.99 -3.42 -31.24
C GLY A 361 13.43 -3.90 -31.44
N LEU A 362 14.35 -3.42 -30.59
CA LEU A 362 15.74 -3.89 -30.60
C LEU A 362 15.87 -5.37 -30.24
N ALA A 363 15.09 -5.87 -29.23
CA ALA A 363 15.11 -7.28 -28.87
C ALA A 363 14.57 -8.18 -30.00
N LEU A 364 13.46 -7.78 -30.63
CA LEU A 364 12.88 -8.46 -31.79
C LEU A 364 13.87 -8.54 -32.97
N SER A 365 14.57 -7.45 -33.29
CA SER A 365 15.57 -7.42 -34.36
C SER A 365 16.75 -8.36 -34.09
N ARG A 366 17.11 -8.59 -32.81
CA ARG A 366 18.20 -9.52 -32.42
C ARG A 366 17.84 -10.99 -32.55
N VAL A 367 16.55 -11.32 -32.65
CA VAL A 367 16.06 -12.71 -32.85
C VAL A 367 15.41 -12.90 -34.23
N ASP A 368 15.68 -12.02 -35.17
CA ASP A 368 15.16 -12.03 -36.55
C ASP A 368 13.63 -11.89 -36.68
N GLU A 369 12.94 -11.42 -35.64
CA GLU A 369 11.51 -11.09 -35.71
C GLU A 369 11.26 -9.70 -36.34
N CYS A 370 11.89 -9.49 -37.53
CA CYS A 370 11.97 -8.19 -38.18
C CYS A 370 10.65 -7.62 -38.66
N SER A 371 9.66 -8.46 -38.96
CA SER A 371 8.32 -7.97 -39.34
C SER A 371 7.67 -7.13 -38.27
N GLU A 372 7.72 -7.56 -37.00
CA GLU A 372 7.20 -6.84 -35.87
C GLU A 372 8.15 -5.69 -35.46
N ALA A 373 9.46 -5.92 -35.48
CA ALA A 373 10.45 -4.90 -35.13
C ALA A 373 10.32 -3.63 -36.00
N LEU A 374 10.11 -3.75 -37.32
CA LEU A 374 9.91 -2.63 -38.22
C LEU A 374 8.61 -1.88 -37.95
N GLN A 375 7.52 -2.57 -37.56
CA GLN A 375 6.28 -1.91 -37.16
C GLN A 375 6.47 -1.07 -35.89
N ILE A 376 7.25 -1.57 -34.91
CA ILE A 376 7.60 -0.82 -33.71
C ILE A 376 8.45 0.40 -34.06
N SER A 377 9.45 0.26 -34.95
CA SER A 377 10.28 1.38 -35.42
C SER A 377 9.40 2.48 -36.07
N GLU A 378 8.48 2.10 -36.97
CA GLU A 378 7.56 3.05 -37.59
C GLU A 378 6.69 3.77 -36.56
N ALA A 379 6.13 3.03 -35.56
CA ALA A 379 5.31 3.60 -34.49
C ALA A 379 6.12 4.61 -33.65
N LEU A 380 7.36 4.30 -33.30
CA LEU A 380 8.27 5.18 -32.57
C LEU A 380 8.51 6.49 -33.35
N LEU A 381 8.89 6.41 -34.61
CA LEU A 381 9.15 7.59 -35.44
C LEU A 381 7.92 8.46 -35.63
N LYS A 382 6.73 7.84 -35.74
CA LYS A 382 5.48 8.56 -35.96
C LYS A 382 4.97 9.28 -34.71
N ASN A 383 5.08 8.67 -33.53
CA ASN A 383 4.41 9.17 -32.34
C ASN A 383 5.35 9.88 -31.36
N VAL A 384 6.65 9.51 -31.33
CA VAL A 384 7.66 10.07 -30.42
C VAL A 384 8.95 10.45 -31.15
N GLY A 385 8.85 10.74 -32.45
CA GLY A 385 9.97 11.12 -33.31
C GLY A 385 10.63 12.47 -32.99
N GLY A 386 10.16 13.19 -31.97
CA GLY A 386 10.83 14.37 -31.42
C GLY A 386 11.97 14.06 -30.46
N ASP A 387 12.14 12.80 -30.04
CA ASP A 387 13.23 12.36 -29.17
C ASP A 387 14.37 11.75 -29.99
N GLU A 388 15.57 12.37 -29.93
CA GLU A 388 16.73 11.96 -30.68
C GLU A 388 17.16 10.51 -30.42
N ILE A 389 17.05 10.05 -29.15
CA ILE A 389 17.40 8.68 -28.76
C ILE A 389 16.42 7.69 -29.41
N THR A 390 15.14 8.04 -29.42
CA THR A 390 14.10 7.25 -30.06
C THR A 390 14.35 7.11 -31.55
N VAL A 391 14.68 8.21 -32.24
CA VAL A 391 14.98 8.22 -33.67
C VAL A 391 16.21 7.36 -34.00
N TYR A 392 17.27 7.50 -33.19
CA TYR A 392 18.48 6.69 -33.34
C TYR A 392 18.18 5.18 -33.19
N ASN A 393 17.50 4.79 -32.09
CA ASN A 393 17.19 3.38 -31.85
C ASN A 393 16.23 2.80 -32.92
N ALA A 394 15.28 3.59 -33.40
CA ALA A 394 14.41 3.20 -34.50
C ALA A 394 15.20 2.96 -35.79
N GLY A 395 16.21 3.79 -36.10
CA GLY A 395 17.16 3.58 -37.16
C GLY A 395 17.94 2.28 -37.02
N VAL A 396 18.52 2.03 -35.83
CA VAL A 396 19.24 0.77 -35.54
C VAL A 396 18.38 -0.48 -35.77
N ILE A 397 17.09 -0.43 -35.38
CA ILE A 397 16.15 -1.53 -35.65
C ILE A 397 16.05 -1.79 -37.18
N VAL A 398 15.89 -0.72 -37.98
CA VAL A 398 15.77 -0.82 -39.42
C VAL A 398 17.07 -1.39 -40.02
N ASP A 399 18.22 -0.89 -39.61
CA ASP A 399 19.54 -1.31 -40.14
C ASP A 399 19.79 -2.80 -39.86
N ILE A 400 19.52 -3.28 -38.66
CA ILE A 400 19.63 -4.71 -38.32
C ILE A 400 18.70 -5.53 -39.22
N CYS A 401 17.44 -5.11 -39.37
CA CYS A 401 16.43 -5.89 -40.07
C CYS A 401 16.59 -5.84 -41.61
N THR A 402 17.22 -4.81 -42.15
CA THR A 402 17.47 -4.68 -43.60
C THR A 402 18.88 -5.15 -44.02
N GLY A 403 19.73 -5.50 -43.05
CA GLY A 403 21.10 -5.95 -43.31
C GLY A 403 22.03 -4.81 -43.78
N VAL A 404 21.66 -3.56 -43.55
CA VAL A 404 22.52 -2.40 -43.76
C VAL A 404 23.52 -2.36 -42.62
N SER A 405 24.72 -2.93 -42.80
CA SER A 405 25.83 -2.73 -41.86
C SER A 405 26.33 -1.30 -42.01
N GLU A 406 26.40 -0.54 -40.89
CA GLU A 406 27.22 0.66 -40.86
C GLU A 406 28.67 0.23 -41.23
N GLU A 407 29.18 0.71 -42.38
CA GLU A 407 30.61 0.67 -42.71
C GLU A 407 31.39 1.66 -41.86
#